data_dfab6408fcbb0899a86f17ec2a773af8
#
_entry.id   dfab6408fcbb0899a86f17ec2a773af8
#
_cell.length_a   1.000
_cell.length_b   1.000
_cell.length_c   1.000
_cell.angle_alpha   90.00
_cell.angle_beta   90.00
_cell.angle_gamma   90.00
#
_symmetry.space_group_name_H-M   'P 1'
#
loop_
_entity.id
_entity.type
_entity.pdbx_description
1 polymer ?
#
loop_
_entity_poly.entity_id
_entity_poly.type
_entity_poly.pdbx_seq_one_letter_code
_entity_poly.pdbx_strand_id
1 'polypeptide(L)'
;MSDEPKPPFTTQGLETFHEVGQPPVDLFRVLPGIPADHAYDEVTNLLGCIRHLLREGLLEQDTRLLVAADYLSAFAKAIMADLERSRLH
;
A
#
# COMPACT_ATOMS: atom_id res chain seq x y z
N MET A 1 -23.06 -19.48 -11.81
CA MET A 1 -22.64 -19.06 -11.26
C MET A 1 -21.56 -18.92 -11.35
N SER A 2 -20.96 -18.61 -11.32
CA SER A 2 -20.07 -18.49 -11.23
C SER A 2 -19.52 -18.15 -10.78
N ASP A 3 -19.23 -18.32 -10.71
CA ASP A 3 -18.64 -17.94 -9.99
C ASP A 3 -17.33 -17.58 -10.23
N GLU A 4 -16.95 -16.59 -10.36
CA GLU A 4 -15.76 -16.02 -10.43
C GLU A 4 -14.97 -16.34 -9.31
N PRO A 5 -13.90 -17.03 -9.42
CA PRO A 5 -13.13 -17.33 -8.25
C PRO A 5 -12.48 -16.08 -7.77
N LYS A 6 -12.71 -15.77 -6.54
CA LYS A 6 -12.01 -14.71 -5.90
C LYS A 6 -10.66 -15.23 -5.49
N PRO A 7 -9.66 -14.36 -5.38
CA PRO A 7 -8.40 -14.81 -4.81
C PRO A 7 -8.68 -15.49 -3.48
N PRO A 8 -8.12 -16.66 -3.25
CA PRO A 8 -8.46 -17.45 -2.06
C PRO A 8 -7.73 -16.99 -0.82
N PHE A 9 -7.17 -15.80 -0.80
CA PHE A 9 -6.38 -15.34 0.33
C PHE A 9 -6.74 -13.92 0.73
N THR A 10 -6.33 -13.59 1.94
CA THR A 10 -6.53 -12.26 2.51
C THR A 10 -5.19 -11.73 2.97
N THR A 11 -5.18 -10.47 3.39
CA THR A 11 -3.96 -9.92 4.00
C THR A 11 -3.64 -10.70 5.27
N GLN A 12 -2.34 -10.80 5.56
CA GLN A 12 -1.86 -11.54 6.73
C GLN A 12 -1.70 -10.65 7.96
N GLY A 13 -1.49 -9.36 7.75
CA GLY A 13 -1.28 -8.45 8.87
C GLY A 13 0.13 -8.51 9.43
N LEU A 14 1.10 -8.92 8.60
CA LEU A 14 2.48 -9.05 9.04
C LEU A 14 3.36 -7.88 8.63
N GLU A 15 2.96 -7.14 7.59
CA GLU A 15 3.79 -6.03 7.13
C GLU A 15 3.53 -4.78 7.93
N THR A 16 4.61 -4.17 8.37
CA THR A 16 4.57 -2.89 9.07
C THR A 16 5.33 -1.87 8.25
N PHE A 17 5.08 -0.59 8.50
CA PHE A 17 5.72 0.46 7.72
C PHE A 17 5.68 1.79 8.44
N HIS A 18 6.45 2.75 7.92
CA HIS A 18 6.55 4.12 8.41
C HIS A 18 7.30 4.20 9.73
N GLU A 19 8.62 4.20 9.63
CA GLU A 19 9.47 4.25 10.81
C GLU A 19 9.40 5.60 11.50
N VAL A 20 9.33 5.57 12.81
CA VAL A 20 9.34 6.77 13.65
C VAL A 20 10.22 6.53 14.87
N GLY A 21 10.74 7.59 15.41
CA GLY A 21 11.42 7.56 16.71
C GLY A 21 12.86 7.09 16.65
N GLN A 22 13.46 7.03 17.85
CA GLN A 22 14.82 6.56 18.05
C GLN A 22 14.83 5.65 19.26
N PRO A 23 15.16 4.38 19.10
CA PRO A 23 15.44 3.71 17.82
C PRO A 23 14.19 3.65 16.94
N PRO A 24 14.34 3.55 15.63
CA PRO A 24 13.17 3.57 14.75
C PRO A 24 12.29 2.34 14.92
N VAL A 25 11.00 2.55 14.95
CA VAL A 25 10.02 1.47 14.96
C VAL A 25 8.92 1.84 13.96
N ASP A 26 8.31 0.83 13.36
CA ASP A 26 7.21 1.07 12.42
C ASP A 26 5.94 1.45 13.17
N LEU A 27 5.26 2.46 12.67
CA LEU A 27 4.06 3.00 13.30
C LEU A 27 2.78 2.30 12.84
N PHE A 28 2.73 1.85 11.61
CA PHE A 28 1.52 1.28 11.02
C PHE A 28 1.70 -0.17 10.64
N ARG A 29 0.60 -0.89 10.58
CA ARG A 29 0.59 -2.28 10.16
C ARG A 29 -0.60 -2.49 9.22
N VAL A 30 -0.42 -3.35 8.22
CA VAL A 30 -1.52 -3.78 7.37
C VAL A 30 -2.47 -4.63 8.20
N LEU A 31 -3.76 -4.32 8.15
CA LEU A 31 -4.75 -5.07 8.92
C LEU A 31 -4.92 -6.46 8.31
N PRO A 32 -4.95 -7.51 9.13
CA PRO A 32 -5.16 -8.85 8.59
C PRO A 32 -6.61 -9.08 8.18
N GLY A 33 -6.82 -10.05 7.31
CA GLY A 33 -8.16 -10.51 6.99
C GLY A 33 -8.87 -9.74 5.90
N ILE A 34 -8.20 -8.81 5.22
CA ILE A 34 -8.82 -8.06 4.14
C ILE A 34 -8.75 -8.91 2.87
N PRO A 35 -9.88 -9.13 2.18
CA PRO A 35 -9.85 -9.91 0.93
C PRO A 35 -8.87 -9.33 -0.07
N ALA A 36 -8.12 -10.21 -0.72
CA ALA A 36 -7.04 -9.79 -1.61
C ALA A 36 -7.52 -8.89 -2.75
N ASP A 37 -8.70 -9.15 -3.30
CA ASP A 37 -9.21 -8.32 -4.40
C ASP A 37 -9.42 -6.88 -3.94
N HIS A 38 -9.92 -6.67 -2.73
CA HIS A 38 -10.10 -5.32 -2.20
C HIS A 38 -8.75 -4.64 -1.98
N ALA A 39 -7.77 -5.40 -1.48
CA ALA A 39 -6.45 -4.84 -1.22
C ALA A 39 -5.75 -4.48 -2.54
N TYR A 40 -5.87 -5.32 -3.57
CA TYR A 40 -5.30 -5.01 -4.88
C TYR A 40 -5.94 -3.76 -5.48
N ASP A 41 -7.27 -3.64 -5.34
CA ASP A 41 -7.96 -2.45 -5.85
C ASP A 41 -7.43 -1.20 -5.18
N GLU A 42 -7.19 -1.28 -3.88
CA GLU A 42 -6.67 -0.12 -3.16
C GLU A 42 -5.26 0.23 -3.62
N VAL A 43 -4.42 -0.76 -3.89
CA VAL A 43 -3.08 -0.50 -4.40
C VAL A 43 -3.17 0.23 -5.75
N THR A 44 -4.09 -0.20 -6.61
CA THR A 44 -4.29 0.46 -7.90
C THR A 44 -4.67 1.92 -7.71
N ASN A 45 -5.58 2.19 -6.77
CA ASN A 45 -5.98 3.56 -6.48
C ASN A 45 -4.82 4.38 -5.92
N LEU A 46 -4.03 3.79 -5.02
CA LEU A 46 -2.87 4.47 -4.46
C LEU A 46 -1.86 4.83 -5.54
N LEU A 47 -1.62 3.89 -6.46
CA LEU A 47 -0.67 4.16 -7.54
C LEU A 47 -1.13 5.30 -8.42
N GLY A 48 -2.44 5.39 -8.68
CA GLY A 48 -2.99 6.51 -9.44
C GLY A 48 -2.75 7.84 -8.75
N CYS A 49 -2.99 7.87 -7.43
CA CYS A 49 -2.76 9.09 -6.64
C CYS A 49 -1.29 9.46 -6.60
N ILE A 50 -0.42 8.45 -6.42
CA ILE A 50 1.02 8.66 -6.37
C ILE A 50 1.48 9.29 -7.68
N ARG A 51 1.05 8.73 -8.80
CA ARG A 51 1.46 9.24 -10.09
C ARG A 51 1.00 10.70 -10.28
N HIS A 52 -0.23 10.98 -9.90
CA HIS A 52 -0.75 12.33 -10.01
C HIS A 52 0.06 13.32 -9.16
N LEU A 53 0.32 12.95 -7.92
CA LEU A 53 1.05 13.81 -7.00
C LEU A 53 2.49 14.04 -7.46
N LEU A 54 3.13 13.01 -8.01
CA LEU A 54 4.48 13.15 -8.52
C LEU A 54 4.52 14.11 -9.70
N ARG A 55 3.57 13.98 -10.62
CA ARG A 55 3.55 14.85 -11.77
C ARG A 55 3.29 16.30 -11.38
N GLU A 56 2.31 16.53 -10.50
CA GLU A 56 2.01 17.88 -10.05
C GLU A 56 3.15 18.46 -9.24
N GLY A 57 3.75 17.64 -8.37
CA GLY A 57 4.86 18.09 -7.55
C GLY A 57 6.06 18.48 -8.37
N LEU A 58 6.34 17.73 -9.43
CA LEU A 58 7.47 18.05 -10.31
C LEU A 58 7.20 19.31 -11.13
N LEU A 59 5.97 19.43 -11.65
CA LEU A 59 5.62 20.60 -12.46
C LEU A 59 5.62 21.88 -11.64
N GLU A 60 5.14 21.82 -10.41
CA GLU A 60 5.02 22.99 -9.57
C GLU A 60 6.16 23.15 -8.58
N GLN A 61 7.10 22.21 -8.60
CA GLN A 61 8.23 22.22 -7.69
C GLN A 61 7.75 22.32 -6.25
N ASP A 62 6.70 21.54 -5.93
CA ASP A 62 6.11 21.54 -4.61
C ASP A 62 6.53 20.29 -3.85
N THR A 63 7.46 20.48 -2.92
CA THR A 63 8.01 19.37 -2.13
C THR A 63 6.93 18.65 -1.33
N ARG A 64 5.88 19.35 -0.89
CA ARG A 64 4.83 18.71 -0.08
C ARG A 64 4.08 17.66 -0.88
N LEU A 65 3.88 17.89 -2.18
CA LEU A 65 3.22 16.91 -3.04
C LEU A 65 4.12 15.69 -3.23
N LEU A 66 5.42 15.91 -3.34
CA LEU A 66 6.36 14.80 -3.48
C LEU A 66 6.43 13.97 -2.20
N VAL A 67 6.40 14.63 -1.04
CA VAL A 67 6.39 13.93 0.23
C VAL A 67 5.11 13.12 0.41
N ALA A 68 3.96 13.69 -0.02
CA ALA A 68 2.70 12.97 0.05
C ALA A 68 2.75 11.71 -0.81
N ALA A 69 3.35 11.81 -2.00
CA ALA A 69 3.50 10.64 -2.86
C ALA A 69 4.36 9.58 -2.21
N ASP A 70 5.39 10.01 -1.50
CA ASP A 70 6.28 9.06 -0.80
C ASP A 70 5.52 8.31 0.29
N TYR A 71 4.71 9.02 1.09
CA TYR A 71 3.90 8.36 2.11
C TYR A 71 2.96 7.33 1.49
N LEU A 72 2.27 7.71 0.41
CA LEU A 72 1.34 6.79 -0.23
C LEU A 72 2.04 5.59 -0.85
N SER A 73 3.28 5.78 -1.33
CA SER A 73 4.04 4.66 -1.88
C SER A 73 4.39 3.64 -0.81
N ALA A 74 4.64 4.09 0.42
CA ALA A 74 4.90 3.18 1.53
C ALA A 74 3.66 2.34 1.85
N PHE A 75 2.47 2.95 1.77
CA PHE A 75 1.22 2.24 1.97
C PHE A 75 1.06 1.14 0.91
N ALA A 76 1.23 1.52 -0.36
CA ALA A 76 1.06 0.59 -1.46
C ALA A 76 2.06 -0.56 -1.37
N LYS A 77 3.32 -0.25 -1.04
CA LYS A 77 4.35 -1.26 -0.93
C LYS A 77 4.04 -2.24 0.19
N ALA A 78 3.59 -1.73 1.34
CA ALA A 78 3.28 -2.59 2.48
C ALA A 78 2.12 -3.54 2.17
N ILE A 79 1.09 -3.03 1.49
CA ILE A 79 -0.05 -3.86 1.11
C ILE A 79 0.40 -4.97 0.16
N MET A 80 1.20 -4.61 -0.85
CA MET A 80 1.67 -5.61 -1.81
C MET A 80 2.56 -6.64 -1.16
N ALA A 81 3.46 -6.22 -0.27
CA ALA A 81 4.34 -7.15 0.41
C ALA A 81 3.55 -8.11 1.29
N ASP A 82 2.51 -7.61 1.96
CA ASP A 82 1.68 -8.45 2.81
C ASP A 82 0.88 -9.45 1.99
N LEU A 83 0.35 -9.02 0.83
CA LEU A 83 -0.37 -9.91 -0.07
C LEU A 83 0.56 -10.97 -0.65
N GLU A 84 1.79 -10.60 -0.93
CA GLU A 84 2.75 -11.56 -1.45
C GLU A 84 3.02 -12.66 -0.42
N ARG A 85 3.10 -12.30 0.86
CA ARG A 85 3.24 -13.29 1.92
C ARG A 85 2.05 -14.24 1.96
N SER A 86 0.84 -13.69 1.81
CA SER A 86 -0.37 -14.50 1.79
C SER A 86 -0.37 -15.48 0.63
N ARG A 87 0.05 -15.02 -0.52
CA ARG A 87 0.03 -15.83 -1.73
C ARG A 87 0.98 -17.02 -1.63
N LEU A 88 2.04 -16.86 -0.86
CA LEU A 88 3.04 -17.91 -0.72
C LEU A 88 2.68 -18.95 0.33
N HIS A 89 1.61 -18.75 1.05
CA HIS A 89 1.11 -19.71 2.00
C HIS A 89 -0.09 -20.45 1.43
#